data_d6ef05bb22ddd1c260b44d1526230cbc
#
_entry.id   d6ef05bb22ddd1c260b44d1526230cbc
#
_cell.length_a   1.000
_cell.length_b   1.000
_cell.length_c   1.000
_cell.angle_alpha   90.00
_cell.angle_beta   90.00
_cell.angle_gamma   90.00
#
_symmetry.space_group_name_H-M   'P 1'
#
loop_
_entity.id
_entity.type
_entity.pdbx_description
1 polymer ?
#
loop_
_entity_poly.entity_id
_entity_poly.type
_entity_poly.pdbx_seq_one_letter_code
_entity_poly.pdbx_strand_id
1 'polypeptide(L)'
;MKKLHYIIISALLFGGCQSDPRLESEASPLVRTKVSELYYAQSDNIDLEALNIVSPSKFVKKGNLYAILTPNSAYRFAIYDSESGNVTRLVPAGKNEGEGMYYISMNLQGDIVSAFDFGSGRLVEIDLNEYATPGYRPVFTSLAEDGKTPFGAIRLDERILSTGLYTAGRYCISQATGYNSYSVSYPTCADPTLTDTLKSIFYASNILALNPMHSKVACANMQSGCLDICEIHDNELSRINEVHMTTPRVKFNRHRPKG
;
A
#
# COMPACT_ATOMS: atom_id res chain seq x y z
N MET A 1 66.01 -2.82 3.63
CA MET A 1 64.87 -3.22 4.52
C MET A 1 63.78 -2.18 4.71
N LYS A 2 63.84 -0.98 4.14
CA LYS A 2 62.77 0.06 4.30
C LYS A 2 61.67 0.03 3.26
N LYS A 3 61.81 -0.67 2.14
CA LYS A 3 60.82 -0.76 1.05
C LYS A 3 59.70 -1.83 1.28
N LEU A 4 59.92 -2.80 2.18
CA LEU A 4 58.98 -3.89 2.42
C LEU A 4 57.81 -3.46 3.32
N HIS A 5 58.01 -2.42 4.19
CA HIS A 5 56.98 -1.94 5.10
C HIS A 5 55.88 -1.13 4.44
N TYR A 6 56.15 -0.48 3.29
CA TYR A 6 55.13 0.29 2.57
C TYR A 6 54.14 -0.58 1.75
N ILE A 7 54.55 -1.77 1.38
CA ILE A 7 53.69 -2.71 0.62
C ILE A 7 52.65 -3.36 1.56
N ILE A 8 53.02 -3.64 2.81
CA ILE A 8 52.11 -4.22 3.81
C ILE A 8 51.05 -3.22 4.28
N ILE A 9 51.40 -1.93 4.39
CA ILE A 9 50.44 -0.87 4.79
C ILE A 9 49.47 -0.60 3.64
N SER A 10 49.86 -0.66 2.37
CA SER A 10 48.98 -0.52 1.22
C SER A 10 47.98 -1.67 1.08
N ALA A 11 48.37 -2.91 1.45
CA ALA A 11 47.47 -4.07 1.38
C ALA A 11 46.39 -4.04 2.49
N LEU A 12 46.64 -3.39 3.62
CA LEU A 12 45.68 -3.25 4.71
C LEU A 12 44.62 -2.15 4.45
N LEU A 13 44.85 -1.24 3.49
CA LEU A 13 43.91 -0.18 3.14
C LEU A 13 42.87 -0.60 2.11
N PHE A 14 43.06 -1.71 1.42
CA PHE A 14 42.11 -2.25 0.44
C PHE A 14 41.22 -3.40 0.95
N GLY A 15 41.41 -3.85 2.20
CA GLY A 15 40.65 -4.93 2.82
C GLY A 15 39.27 -4.53 3.38
N GLY A 16 38.84 -3.31 3.17
CA GLY A 16 37.55 -2.81 3.63
C GLY A 16 36.45 -2.84 2.58
N CYS A 17 36.29 -3.91 1.81
CA CYS A 17 35.02 -4.17 1.15
C CYS A 17 34.00 -4.49 2.25
N GLN A 18 33.36 -3.45 2.82
CA GLN A 18 32.10 -3.65 3.50
C GLN A 18 31.14 -4.19 2.44
N SER A 19 30.83 -5.49 2.49
CA SER A 19 29.72 -6.07 1.77
C SER A 19 28.48 -5.29 2.19
N ASP A 20 27.91 -4.53 1.25
CA ASP A 20 26.60 -3.90 1.49
C ASP A 20 25.65 -5.03 1.88
N PRO A 21 24.92 -4.93 3.02
CA PRO A 21 23.94 -5.92 3.37
C PRO A 21 22.88 -5.91 2.28
N ARG A 22 22.77 -6.98 1.52
CA ARG A 22 21.76 -7.16 0.48
C ARG A 22 20.65 -8.01 1.07
N LEU A 23 19.43 -7.59 0.85
CA LEU A 23 18.29 -8.46 1.04
C LEU A 23 18.36 -9.51 -0.07
N GLU A 24 18.56 -10.75 0.31
CA GLU A 24 18.48 -11.86 -0.65
C GLU A 24 17.00 -12.04 -1.02
N SER A 25 16.71 -12.01 -2.30
CA SER A 25 15.38 -12.23 -2.82
C SER A 25 15.46 -13.26 -3.93
N GLU A 26 14.55 -14.21 -3.91
CA GLU A 26 14.35 -15.19 -4.96
C GLU A 26 13.64 -14.60 -6.20
N ALA A 27 13.36 -13.29 -6.16
CA ALA A 27 12.60 -12.63 -7.20
C ALA A 27 13.29 -12.65 -8.56
N SER A 28 12.50 -12.93 -9.56
CA SER A 28 12.92 -12.79 -10.94
C SER A 28 12.98 -11.31 -11.34
N PRO A 29 14.00 -10.88 -12.11
CA PRO A 29 14.04 -9.52 -12.62
C PRO A 29 12.85 -9.28 -13.55
N LEU A 30 12.27 -8.08 -13.48
CA LEU A 30 11.20 -7.67 -14.39
C LEU A 30 11.77 -7.57 -15.82
N VAL A 31 11.36 -8.48 -16.69
CA VAL A 31 11.66 -8.39 -18.12
C VAL A 31 10.74 -7.35 -18.74
N ARG A 32 11.31 -6.22 -19.19
CA ARG A 32 10.56 -5.23 -19.96
C ARG A 32 10.20 -5.82 -21.33
N THR A 33 8.93 -6.13 -21.52
CA THR A 33 8.42 -6.48 -22.84
C THR A 33 8.30 -5.22 -23.70
N LYS A 34 8.68 -5.32 -24.97
CA LYS A 34 8.49 -4.23 -25.92
C LYS A 34 6.99 -4.06 -26.14
N VAL A 35 6.47 -2.85 -25.96
CA VAL A 35 5.07 -2.55 -26.30
C VAL A 35 4.93 -2.72 -27.81
N SER A 36 4.12 -3.71 -28.24
CA SER A 36 3.91 -4.00 -29.65
C SER A 36 2.76 -3.21 -30.27
N GLU A 37 1.79 -2.78 -29.45
CA GLU A 37 0.60 -2.07 -29.89
C GLU A 37 0.18 -1.02 -28.86
N LEU A 38 -0.28 0.14 -29.36
CA LEU A 38 -0.86 1.21 -28.55
C LEU A 38 -2.34 1.28 -28.91
N TYR A 39 -3.20 1.10 -27.91
CA TYR A 39 -4.64 1.31 -28.05
C TYR A 39 -5.00 2.68 -27.47
N TYR A 40 -5.68 3.50 -28.26
CA TYR A 40 -6.26 4.75 -27.79
C TYR A 40 -7.71 4.49 -27.41
N ALA A 41 -8.02 4.64 -26.13
CA ALA A 41 -9.40 4.63 -25.66
C ALA A 41 -9.99 6.04 -25.83
N GLN A 42 -11.17 6.12 -26.43
CA GLN A 42 -11.96 7.34 -26.37
C GLN A 42 -12.55 7.45 -24.96
N SER A 43 -12.33 8.59 -24.30
CA SER A 43 -12.89 8.83 -22.96
C SER A 43 -13.90 9.98 -23.04
N ASP A 44 -14.99 9.85 -22.29
CA ASP A 44 -15.86 10.97 -22.00
C ASP A 44 -15.18 11.87 -20.99
N ASN A 45 -15.17 13.18 -21.24
CA ASN A 45 -14.64 14.15 -20.30
C ASN A 45 -15.71 14.53 -19.29
N ILE A 46 -15.42 14.35 -18.00
CA ILE A 46 -16.22 14.88 -16.90
C ILE A 46 -15.57 16.20 -16.47
N ASP A 47 -16.31 17.29 -16.55
CA ASP A 47 -15.85 18.59 -16.06
C ASP A 47 -15.98 18.63 -14.54
N LEU A 48 -14.91 18.23 -13.85
CA LEU A 48 -14.86 18.19 -12.39
C LEU A 48 -14.91 19.58 -11.75
N GLU A 49 -14.45 20.61 -12.45
CA GLU A 49 -14.49 21.99 -11.99
C GLU A 49 -15.94 22.52 -11.98
N ALA A 50 -16.71 22.26 -13.04
CA ALA A 50 -18.14 22.59 -13.09
C ALA A 50 -18.95 21.86 -11.99
N LEU A 51 -18.52 20.65 -11.59
CA LEU A 51 -19.10 19.91 -10.46
C LEU A 51 -18.57 20.36 -9.10
N ASN A 52 -17.69 21.36 -9.07
CA ASN A 52 -17.00 21.81 -7.85
C ASN A 52 -16.30 20.67 -7.09
N ILE A 53 -15.65 19.76 -7.84
CA ILE A 53 -14.82 18.68 -7.33
C ILE A 53 -13.36 19.09 -7.45
N VAL A 54 -12.77 19.51 -6.33
CA VAL A 54 -11.43 20.10 -6.28
C VAL A 54 -10.39 19.05 -5.90
N SER A 55 -9.23 19.09 -6.56
CA SER A 55 -8.07 18.24 -6.27
C SER A 55 -8.38 16.74 -6.21
N PRO A 56 -9.00 16.15 -7.25
CA PRO A 56 -9.25 14.72 -7.30
C PRO A 56 -7.90 13.96 -7.36
N SER A 57 -7.79 12.85 -6.64
CA SER A 57 -6.56 12.04 -6.63
C SER A 57 -6.77 10.62 -7.14
N LYS A 58 -7.91 10.02 -6.84
CA LYS A 58 -8.29 8.67 -7.23
C LYS A 58 -9.79 8.60 -7.49
N PHE A 59 -10.21 7.67 -8.30
CA PHE A 59 -11.62 7.35 -8.44
C PHE A 59 -11.84 5.87 -8.70
N VAL A 60 -13.04 5.40 -8.38
CA VAL A 60 -13.59 4.13 -8.81
C VAL A 60 -14.96 4.37 -9.44
N LYS A 61 -15.33 3.52 -10.40
CA LYS A 61 -16.60 3.66 -11.14
C LYS A 61 -17.42 2.39 -11.00
N LYS A 62 -18.72 2.56 -10.75
CA LYS A 62 -19.72 1.50 -10.84
C LYS A 62 -20.98 2.00 -11.54
N GLY A 63 -21.30 1.45 -12.69
CA GLY A 63 -22.40 1.97 -13.53
C GLY A 63 -22.22 3.45 -13.81
N ASN A 64 -23.20 4.26 -13.41
CA ASN A 64 -23.21 5.71 -13.58
C ASN A 64 -22.55 6.45 -12.39
N LEU A 65 -22.16 5.75 -11.33
CA LEU A 65 -21.59 6.34 -10.12
C LEU A 65 -20.06 6.38 -10.19
N TYR A 66 -19.50 7.55 -9.88
CA TYR A 66 -18.09 7.79 -9.70
C TYR A 66 -17.82 8.18 -8.26
N ALA A 67 -17.16 7.32 -7.51
CA ALA A 67 -16.64 7.69 -6.19
C ALA A 67 -15.24 8.28 -6.37
N ILE A 68 -15.08 9.54 -5.99
CA ILE A 68 -13.86 10.34 -6.24
C ILE A 68 -13.27 10.75 -4.91
N LEU A 69 -11.99 10.45 -4.71
CA LEU A 69 -11.22 10.87 -3.54
C LEU A 69 -10.68 12.29 -3.75
N THR A 70 -10.98 13.19 -2.80
CA THR A 70 -10.64 14.62 -2.84
C THR A 70 -9.84 15.03 -1.59
N PRO A 71 -8.53 14.69 -1.51
CA PRO A 71 -7.76 14.78 -0.26
C PRO A 71 -7.61 16.20 0.30
N ASN A 72 -7.69 17.23 -0.55
CA ASN A 72 -7.50 18.63 -0.17
C ASN A 72 -8.81 19.43 -0.10
N SER A 73 -9.95 18.73 -0.07
CA SER A 73 -11.29 19.34 0.01
C SER A 73 -11.82 19.32 1.45
N ALA A 74 -12.88 20.10 1.71
CA ALA A 74 -13.63 20.06 2.97
C ALA A 74 -14.27 18.68 3.24
N TYR A 75 -14.52 17.91 2.20
CA TYR A 75 -14.96 16.51 2.27
C TYR A 75 -13.97 15.63 1.53
N ARG A 76 -13.75 14.42 2.02
CA ARG A 76 -12.77 13.48 1.48
C ARG A 76 -13.27 12.71 0.26
N PHE A 77 -14.59 12.59 0.13
CA PHE A 77 -15.21 11.88 -1.00
C PHE A 77 -16.30 12.73 -1.66
N ALA A 78 -16.35 12.63 -2.98
CA ALA A 78 -17.45 13.08 -3.81
C ALA A 78 -17.98 11.87 -4.59
N ILE A 79 -19.28 11.56 -4.42
CA ILE A 79 -19.96 10.57 -5.26
C ILE A 79 -20.71 11.34 -6.34
N TYR A 80 -20.28 11.20 -7.57
CA TYR A 80 -20.90 11.81 -8.74
C TYR A 80 -21.75 10.78 -9.48
N ASP A 81 -23.00 11.07 -9.65
CA ASP A 81 -23.92 10.30 -10.49
C ASP A 81 -24.03 10.98 -11.87
N SER A 82 -23.49 10.33 -12.89
CA SER A 82 -23.47 10.88 -14.26
C SER A 82 -24.83 10.85 -14.96
N GLU A 83 -25.79 10.11 -14.44
CA GLU A 83 -27.17 10.07 -14.99
C GLU A 83 -27.99 11.26 -14.49
N SER A 84 -27.97 11.53 -13.20
CA SER A 84 -28.71 12.64 -12.58
C SER A 84 -27.93 13.97 -12.55
N GLY A 85 -26.61 13.92 -12.74
CA GLY A 85 -25.71 15.07 -12.58
C GLY A 85 -25.45 15.47 -11.12
N ASN A 86 -25.94 14.70 -10.14
CA ASN A 86 -25.82 15.04 -8.73
C ASN A 86 -24.46 14.69 -8.15
N VAL A 87 -24.01 15.49 -7.17
CA VAL A 87 -22.80 15.25 -6.38
C VAL A 87 -23.14 15.19 -4.90
N THR A 88 -22.91 14.04 -4.28
CA THR A 88 -23.00 13.85 -2.82
C THR A 88 -21.61 13.89 -2.21
N ARG A 89 -21.41 14.70 -1.16
CA ARG A 89 -20.13 14.83 -0.47
C ARG A 89 -20.18 14.11 0.86
N LEU A 90 -19.19 13.24 1.09
CA LEU A 90 -19.12 12.36 2.26
C LEU A 90 -17.78 12.52 2.98
N VAL A 91 -17.76 12.18 4.26
CA VAL A 91 -16.58 12.18 5.12
C VAL A 91 -15.94 13.56 5.22
N PRO A 92 -16.40 14.42 6.13
CA PRO A 92 -15.76 15.72 6.39
C PRO A 92 -14.29 15.57 6.73
N ALA A 93 -13.50 16.59 6.41
CA ALA A 93 -12.08 16.64 6.74
C ALA A 93 -11.88 16.86 8.24
N GLY A 94 -11.15 15.99 8.93
CA GLY A 94 -10.87 16.15 10.36
C GLY A 94 -10.43 14.87 11.04
N LYS A 95 -10.35 14.93 12.38
CA LYS A 95 -9.86 13.84 13.26
C LYS A 95 -10.95 13.19 14.11
N ASN A 96 -12.15 13.78 14.13
CA ASN A 96 -13.23 13.29 14.96
C ASN A 96 -13.86 12.00 14.40
N GLU A 97 -14.78 11.46 15.15
CA GLU A 97 -15.60 10.34 14.67
C GLU A 97 -16.39 10.78 13.42
N GLY A 98 -16.37 9.93 12.38
CA GLY A 98 -17.02 10.23 11.10
C GLY A 98 -16.25 11.18 10.18
N GLU A 99 -15.11 11.72 10.61
CA GLU A 99 -14.22 12.56 9.80
C GLU A 99 -13.02 11.75 9.28
N GLY A 100 -12.36 12.26 8.26
CA GLY A 100 -11.17 11.63 7.64
C GLY A 100 -10.00 12.58 7.46
N MET A 101 -8.78 12.06 7.58
CA MET A 101 -7.55 12.83 7.49
C MET A 101 -6.86 12.70 6.14
N TYR A 102 -6.25 11.55 5.89
CA TYR A 102 -5.38 11.34 4.75
C TYR A 102 -5.51 9.92 4.16
N TYR A 103 -6.20 9.82 3.05
CA TYR A 103 -6.48 8.56 2.36
C TYR A 103 -5.40 8.23 1.34
N ILE A 104 -4.86 7.02 1.38
CA ILE A 104 -3.80 6.55 0.49
C ILE A 104 -4.22 5.42 -0.45
N SER A 105 -5.26 4.69 -0.11
CA SER A 105 -5.82 3.63 -0.96
C SER A 105 -7.31 3.85 -1.19
N MET A 106 -7.81 3.31 -2.28
CA MET A 106 -9.23 3.28 -2.60
C MET A 106 -9.51 2.05 -3.45
N ASN A 107 -10.55 1.32 -3.14
CA ASN A 107 -10.95 0.09 -3.81
C ASN A 107 -12.47 0.02 -3.91
N LEU A 108 -12.96 -0.73 -4.89
CA LEU A 108 -14.39 -1.02 -5.07
C LEU A 108 -14.57 -2.53 -5.07
N GLN A 109 -15.45 -3.03 -4.21
CA GLN A 109 -15.84 -4.42 -4.15
C GLN A 109 -17.36 -4.52 -4.04
N GLY A 110 -17.98 -5.12 -5.06
CA GLY A 110 -19.45 -5.10 -5.18
C GLY A 110 -19.97 -3.67 -5.25
N ASP A 111 -20.73 -3.25 -4.26
CA ASP A 111 -21.30 -1.91 -4.09
C ASP A 111 -20.56 -1.07 -3.03
N ILE A 112 -19.54 -1.64 -2.40
CA ILE A 112 -18.80 -0.98 -1.32
C ILE A 112 -17.52 -0.35 -1.86
N VAL A 113 -17.40 0.95 -1.73
CA VAL A 113 -16.14 1.68 -1.88
C VAL A 113 -15.43 1.69 -0.54
N SER A 114 -14.22 1.15 -0.50
CA SER A 114 -13.38 1.21 0.69
C SER A 114 -12.15 2.06 0.46
N ALA A 115 -11.72 2.80 1.48
CA ALA A 115 -10.49 3.58 1.44
C ALA A 115 -9.82 3.60 2.81
N PHE A 116 -8.49 3.53 2.83
CA PHE A 116 -7.72 3.54 4.07
C PHE A 116 -7.24 4.95 4.39
N ASP A 117 -7.64 5.43 5.57
CA ASP A 117 -7.16 6.68 6.17
C ASP A 117 -5.88 6.42 6.96
N PHE A 118 -4.75 6.71 6.35
CA PHE A 118 -3.44 6.58 6.98
C PHE A 118 -3.29 7.46 8.22
N GLY A 119 -3.93 8.63 8.22
CA GLY A 119 -3.82 9.59 9.33
C GLY A 119 -4.48 9.12 10.63
N SER A 120 -5.51 8.27 10.52
CA SER A 120 -6.24 7.73 11.68
C SER A 120 -6.11 6.21 11.83
N GLY A 121 -5.48 5.51 10.88
CA GLY A 121 -5.38 4.05 10.88
C GLY A 121 -6.71 3.33 10.71
N ARG A 122 -7.69 3.97 10.02
CA ARG A 122 -9.04 3.43 9.83
C ARG A 122 -9.32 3.11 8.36
N LEU A 123 -10.08 2.06 8.12
CA LEU A 123 -10.73 1.82 6.84
C LEU A 123 -12.11 2.50 6.89
N VAL A 124 -12.43 3.29 5.87
CA VAL A 124 -13.79 3.81 5.64
C VAL A 124 -14.46 3.01 4.54
N GLU A 125 -15.75 2.74 4.70
CA GLU A 125 -16.57 2.02 3.74
C GLU A 125 -17.81 2.83 3.41
N ILE A 126 -18.07 3.01 2.12
CA ILE A 126 -19.21 3.75 1.57
C ILE A 126 -20.01 2.78 0.71
N ASP A 127 -21.28 2.53 1.10
CA ASP A 127 -22.22 1.74 0.30
C ASP A 127 -22.84 2.62 -0.80
N LEU A 128 -22.59 2.26 -2.05
CA LEU A 128 -23.10 2.98 -3.21
C LEU A 128 -24.62 2.79 -3.42
N ASN A 129 -25.27 1.86 -2.73
CA ASN A 129 -26.72 1.73 -2.76
C ASN A 129 -27.39 2.66 -1.74
N GLU A 130 -26.68 3.03 -0.67
CA GLU A 130 -27.24 3.75 0.47
C GLU A 130 -26.74 5.21 0.57
N TYR A 131 -25.67 5.58 -0.14
CA TYR A 131 -24.94 6.85 0.03
C TYR A 131 -25.81 8.10 -0.08
N ALA A 132 -26.92 8.06 -0.85
CA ALA A 132 -27.83 9.16 -1.05
C ALA A 132 -29.04 9.15 -0.08
N THR A 133 -29.16 8.11 0.76
CA THR A 133 -30.24 8.00 1.75
C THR A 133 -30.09 9.09 2.83
N PRO A 134 -31.16 9.80 3.18
CA PRO A 134 -31.09 10.79 4.27
C PRO A 134 -30.57 10.20 5.57
N GLY A 135 -29.52 10.80 6.11
CA GLY A 135 -28.89 10.34 7.35
C GLY A 135 -27.86 9.22 7.17
N TYR A 136 -27.56 8.80 5.93
CA TYR A 136 -26.49 7.85 5.66
C TYR A 136 -25.16 8.30 6.26
N ARG A 137 -24.43 7.34 6.83
CA ARG A 137 -23.08 7.54 7.36
C ARG A 137 -22.19 6.40 6.92
N PRO A 138 -21.03 6.71 6.34
CA PRO A 138 -20.00 5.69 6.07
C PRO A 138 -19.59 4.93 7.33
N VAL A 139 -19.21 3.67 7.17
CA VAL A 139 -18.70 2.82 8.26
C VAL A 139 -17.20 3.03 8.40
N PHE A 140 -16.72 3.13 9.65
CA PHE A 140 -15.29 3.25 9.95
C PHE A 140 -14.83 2.08 10.81
N THR A 141 -13.84 1.35 10.33
CA THR A 141 -13.22 0.23 11.04
C THR A 141 -11.80 0.60 11.45
N SER A 142 -11.50 0.62 12.75
CA SER A 142 -10.14 0.84 13.25
C SER A 142 -9.27 -0.37 12.97
N LEU A 143 -8.08 -0.15 12.42
CA LEU A 143 -7.07 -1.17 12.20
C LEU A 143 -5.82 -0.92 13.05
N ALA A 144 -5.71 0.26 13.66
CA ALA A 144 -4.67 0.59 14.61
C ALA A 144 -5.03 -0.01 15.98
N GLU A 145 -4.34 -1.07 16.36
CA GLU A 145 -4.42 -1.74 17.66
C GLU A 145 -3.01 -1.79 18.27
N ASP A 146 -2.91 -2.15 19.55
CA ASP A 146 -1.63 -2.31 20.23
C ASP A 146 -0.71 -3.26 19.44
N GLY A 147 0.46 -2.72 19.07
CA GLY A 147 1.45 -3.45 18.28
C GLY A 147 1.20 -3.50 16.78
N LYS A 148 0.11 -2.91 16.27
CA LYS A 148 -0.18 -2.79 14.84
C LYS A 148 -0.10 -1.35 14.37
N THR A 149 0.68 -1.11 13.33
CA THR A 149 0.73 0.18 12.64
C THR A 149 0.49 -0.07 11.16
N PRO A 150 -0.78 -0.04 10.69
CA PRO A 150 -1.10 -0.25 9.29
C PRO A 150 -0.64 0.94 8.45
N PHE A 151 -0.14 0.65 7.25
CA PHE A 151 0.31 1.62 6.25
C PHE A 151 -0.54 1.59 4.98
N GLY A 152 -1.38 0.58 4.83
CA GLY A 152 -2.34 0.45 3.74
C GLY A 152 -3.32 -0.67 4.05
N ALA A 153 -4.55 -0.52 3.58
CA ALA A 153 -5.55 -1.57 3.70
C ALA A 153 -6.56 -1.51 2.56
N ILE A 154 -7.14 -2.67 2.25
CA ILE A 154 -8.26 -2.82 1.34
C ILE A 154 -9.27 -3.80 1.93
N ARG A 155 -10.54 -3.63 1.57
CA ARG A 155 -11.57 -4.63 1.85
C ARG A 155 -11.28 -5.93 1.07
N LEU A 156 -11.55 -7.06 1.70
CA LEU A 156 -11.47 -8.40 1.12
C LEU A 156 -12.68 -9.20 1.62
N ASP A 157 -13.81 -9.08 0.93
CA ASP A 157 -15.12 -9.58 1.36
C ASP A 157 -15.48 -9.05 2.77
N GLU A 158 -15.71 -9.94 3.73
CA GLU A 158 -15.99 -9.59 5.13
C GLU A 158 -14.69 -9.42 5.97
N ARG A 159 -13.54 -9.41 5.32
CA ARG A 159 -12.21 -9.29 5.93
C ARG A 159 -11.50 -8.03 5.43
N ILE A 160 -10.40 -7.71 6.07
CA ILE A 160 -9.55 -6.59 5.67
C ILE A 160 -8.13 -7.10 5.47
N LEU A 161 -7.60 -6.91 4.26
CA LEU A 161 -6.19 -7.12 3.98
C LEU A 161 -5.44 -5.81 4.23
N SER A 162 -4.40 -5.87 5.05
CA SER A 162 -3.56 -4.73 5.37
C SER A 162 -2.07 -5.04 5.27
N THR A 163 -1.29 -3.98 5.16
CA THR A 163 0.17 -3.95 5.18
C THR A 163 0.62 -2.88 6.17
N GLY A 164 1.75 -3.08 6.83
CA GLY A 164 2.19 -2.15 7.87
C GLY A 164 3.47 -2.59 8.56
N LEU A 165 3.76 -1.99 9.72
CA LEU A 165 4.90 -2.37 10.57
C LEU A 165 4.56 -3.65 11.34
N TYR A 166 4.57 -4.78 10.66
CA TYR A 166 4.26 -6.08 11.24
C TYR A 166 5.52 -6.93 11.34
N THR A 167 5.76 -7.57 12.49
CA THR A 167 6.93 -8.43 12.69
C THR A 167 6.67 -9.90 12.37
N ALA A 168 5.40 -10.31 12.37
CA ALA A 168 5.00 -11.70 12.13
C ALA A 168 4.86 -12.07 10.64
N GLY A 169 4.81 -11.07 9.76
CA GLY A 169 4.69 -11.26 8.30
C GLY A 169 4.47 -9.92 7.60
N ARG A 170 4.53 -9.91 6.28
CA ARG A 170 4.43 -8.67 5.48
C ARG A 170 2.99 -8.17 5.32
N TYR A 171 2.04 -9.07 5.38
CA TYR A 171 0.62 -8.83 5.17
C TYR A 171 -0.20 -9.40 6.32
N CYS A 172 -1.30 -8.74 6.65
CA CYS A 172 -2.22 -9.18 7.68
C CYS A 172 -3.65 -9.22 7.11
N ILE A 173 -4.32 -10.34 7.27
CA ILE A 173 -5.77 -10.47 7.07
C ILE A 173 -6.44 -10.41 8.43
N SER A 174 -7.30 -9.40 8.63
CA SER A 174 -8.08 -9.19 9.84
C SER A 174 -9.54 -9.54 9.60
N GLN A 175 -10.16 -10.21 10.56
CA GLN A 175 -11.59 -10.52 10.58
C GLN A 175 -12.33 -9.58 11.55
N ALA A 176 -13.63 -9.41 11.36
CA ALA A 176 -14.48 -8.65 12.28
C ALA A 176 -14.49 -9.24 13.72
N THR A 177 -14.16 -10.51 13.88
CA THR A 177 -14.02 -11.18 15.19
C THR A 177 -12.78 -10.79 15.97
N GLY A 178 -11.90 -9.96 15.39
CA GLY A 178 -10.60 -9.59 15.97
C GLY A 178 -9.47 -10.58 15.68
N TYR A 179 -9.75 -11.69 14.96
CA TYR A 179 -8.69 -12.60 14.53
C TYR A 179 -7.82 -11.98 13.45
N ASN A 180 -6.50 -12.14 13.60
CA ASN A 180 -5.49 -11.62 12.67
C ASN A 180 -4.56 -12.74 12.22
N SER A 181 -4.44 -12.94 10.93
CA SER A 181 -3.50 -13.86 10.31
C SER A 181 -2.41 -13.10 9.54
N TYR A 182 -1.16 -13.42 9.80
CA TYR A 182 -0.01 -12.82 9.14
C TYR A 182 0.58 -13.78 8.12
N SER A 183 0.88 -13.26 6.93
CA SER A 183 1.34 -14.06 5.81
C SER A 183 2.54 -13.42 5.13
N VAL A 184 3.30 -14.23 4.39
CA VAL A 184 4.48 -13.86 3.62
C VAL A 184 5.60 -13.34 4.51
N SER A 185 6.58 -14.20 4.78
CA SER A 185 7.77 -13.86 5.57
C SER A 185 8.62 -12.79 4.89
N TYR A 186 9.45 -12.13 5.69
CA TYR A 186 10.46 -11.21 5.16
C TYR A 186 11.58 -11.99 4.48
N PRO A 187 12.22 -11.41 3.44
CA PRO A 187 13.37 -12.02 2.80
C PRO A 187 14.50 -12.28 3.83
N THR A 188 15.23 -13.36 3.60
CA THR A 188 16.47 -13.63 4.33
C THR A 188 17.50 -12.53 4.05
N CYS A 189 18.35 -12.25 5.00
CA CYS A 189 19.43 -11.29 4.86
C CYS A 189 20.71 -11.85 5.48
N ALA A 190 21.84 -11.68 4.80
CA ALA A 190 23.14 -12.08 5.31
C ALA A 190 23.60 -11.26 6.54
N ASP A 191 23.04 -10.04 6.74
CA ASP A 191 23.30 -9.22 7.92
C ASP A 191 22.36 -9.61 9.08
N PRO A 192 22.86 -10.28 10.13
CA PRO A 192 22.05 -10.71 11.27
C PRO A 192 21.49 -9.54 12.10
N THR A 193 22.00 -8.33 11.91
CA THR A 193 21.48 -7.13 12.60
C THR A 193 20.19 -6.61 11.97
N LEU A 194 19.83 -7.08 10.77
CA LEU A 194 18.60 -6.72 10.08
C LEU A 194 17.44 -7.60 10.56
N THR A 195 16.91 -7.25 11.71
CA THR A 195 15.76 -7.95 12.31
C THR A 195 14.48 -7.76 11.47
N ASP A 196 13.48 -8.61 11.66
CA ASP A 196 12.19 -8.47 10.96
C ASP A 196 11.48 -7.16 11.31
N THR A 197 11.70 -6.61 12.49
CA THR A 197 11.26 -5.24 12.84
C THR A 197 11.87 -4.19 11.93
N LEU A 198 13.16 -4.27 11.61
CA LEU A 198 13.80 -3.34 10.67
C LEU A 198 13.37 -3.59 9.24
N LYS A 199 13.23 -4.86 8.83
CA LYS A 199 12.71 -5.20 7.51
C LYS A 199 11.28 -4.70 7.32
N SER A 200 10.43 -4.75 8.36
CA SER A 200 9.05 -4.28 8.27
C SER A 200 8.95 -2.82 7.82
N ILE A 201 9.91 -1.96 8.19
CA ILE A 201 9.96 -0.56 7.76
C ILE A 201 10.05 -0.43 6.23
N PHE A 202 10.84 -1.31 5.58
CA PHE A 202 10.98 -1.28 4.11
C PHE A 202 9.80 -1.88 3.38
N TYR A 203 9.09 -2.81 4.02
CA TYR A 203 7.98 -3.53 3.41
C TYR A 203 6.60 -3.05 3.88
N ALA A 204 6.53 -2.03 4.74
CA ALA A 204 5.28 -1.52 5.28
C ALA A 204 4.37 -0.86 4.23
N SER A 205 4.98 -0.09 3.31
CA SER A 205 4.22 0.74 2.37
C SER A 205 4.01 0.02 1.05
N ASN A 206 2.83 -0.59 0.87
CA ASN A 206 2.45 -1.25 -0.36
C ASN A 206 1.18 -0.64 -0.95
N ILE A 207 1.11 -0.61 -2.29
CA ILE A 207 -0.12 -0.42 -3.04
C ILE A 207 -0.72 -1.81 -3.25
N LEU A 208 -1.95 -2.00 -2.81
CA LEU A 208 -2.67 -3.25 -2.89
C LEU A 208 -3.71 -3.17 -4.01
N ALA A 209 -3.79 -4.19 -4.86
CA ALA A 209 -4.79 -4.29 -5.91
C ALA A 209 -5.30 -5.72 -6.04
N LEU A 210 -6.61 -5.90 -5.91
CA LEU A 210 -7.28 -7.20 -6.11
C LEU A 210 -7.53 -7.46 -7.59
N ASN A 211 -7.47 -8.71 -8.00
CA ASN A 211 -8.02 -9.12 -9.29
C ASN A 211 -9.57 -9.10 -9.24
N PRO A 212 -10.27 -9.06 -10.39
CA PRO A 212 -11.75 -8.98 -10.41
C PRO A 212 -12.46 -10.14 -9.70
N MET A 213 -11.84 -11.31 -9.59
CA MET A 213 -12.39 -12.48 -8.89
C MET A 213 -12.03 -12.52 -7.39
N HIS A 214 -11.31 -11.53 -6.88
CA HIS A 214 -10.83 -11.43 -5.50
C HIS A 214 -10.06 -12.67 -4.99
N SER A 215 -9.51 -13.46 -5.91
CA SER A 215 -8.71 -14.65 -5.60
C SER A 215 -7.21 -14.39 -5.54
N LYS A 216 -6.77 -13.22 -6.05
CA LYS A 216 -5.38 -12.80 -6.07
C LYS A 216 -5.24 -11.33 -5.73
N VAL A 217 -4.11 -11.01 -5.10
CA VAL A 217 -3.71 -9.62 -4.82
C VAL A 217 -2.32 -9.36 -5.36
N ALA A 218 -2.16 -8.20 -5.98
CA ALA A 218 -0.87 -7.62 -6.31
C ALA A 218 -0.49 -6.61 -5.22
N CYS A 219 0.71 -6.73 -4.68
CA CYS A 219 1.24 -5.92 -3.60
C CYS A 219 2.53 -5.25 -4.07
N ALA A 220 2.43 -4.02 -4.54
CA ALA A 220 3.58 -3.25 -5.03
C ALA A 220 4.20 -2.45 -3.89
N ASN A 221 5.41 -2.81 -3.48
CA ASN A 221 6.12 -2.11 -2.44
C ASN A 221 6.81 -0.86 -2.99
N MET A 222 6.52 0.28 -2.38
CA MET A 222 7.00 1.58 -2.86
C MET A 222 8.48 1.83 -2.56
N GLN A 223 9.05 1.20 -1.54
CA GLN A 223 10.42 1.45 -1.09
C GLN A 223 11.41 0.42 -1.64
N SER A 224 11.05 -0.86 -1.63
CA SER A 224 11.93 -1.92 -2.13
C SER A 224 11.85 -2.12 -3.64
N GLY A 225 10.84 -1.54 -4.32
CA GLY A 225 10.59 -1.78 -5.75
C GLY A 225 10.19 -3.22 -6.06
N CYS A 226 9.64 -3.92 -5.07
CA CYS A 226 9.20 -5.30 -5.15
C CYS A 226 7.70 -5.36 -5.46
N LEU A 227 7.31 -6.29 -6.31
CA LEU A 227 5.92 -6.62 -6.59
C LEU A 227 5.69 -8.08 -6.23
N ASP A 228 4.88 -8.32 -5.20
CA ASP A 228 4.37 -9.65 -4.89
C ASP A 228 3.05 -9.89 -5.59
N ILE A 229 2.88 -11.08 -6.13
CA ILE A 229 1.58 -11.60 -6.54
C ILE A 229 1.26 -12.75 -5.58
N CYS A 230 0.16 -12.60 -4.86
CA CYS A 230 -0.28 -13.60 -3.88
C CYS A 230 -1.65 -14.16 -4.26
N GLU A 231 -1.85 -15.45 -4.02
CA GLU A 231 -3.17 -16.07 -3.97
C GLU A 231 -3.76 -15.90 -2.58
N ILE A 232 -5.07 -15.75 -2.53
CA ILE A 232 -5.85 -15.57 -1.29
C ILE A 232 -6.50 -16.90 -0.96
N HIS A 233 -6.12 -17.47 0.20
CA HIS A 233 -6.67 -18.71 0.72
C HIS A 233 -7.24 -18.43 2.11
N ASP A 234 -8.57 -18.40 2.23
CA ASP A 234 -9.24 -18.09 3.49
C ASP A 234 -8.61 -16.89 4.23
N ASN A 235 -7.80 -17.15 5.24
CA ASN A 235 -7.18 -16.12 6.07
C ASN A 235 -5.69 -15.93 5.82
N GLU A 236 -5.15 -16.46 4.72
CA GLU A 236 -3.73 -16.43 4.41
C GLU A 236 -3.48 -15.98 2.97
N LEU A 237 -2.32 -15.38 2.77
CA LEU A 237 -1.78 -15.11 1.44
C LEU A 237 -0.64 -16.08 1.15
N SER A 238 -0.74 -16.75 0.03
CA SER A 238 0.37 -17.54 -0.53
C SER A 238 1.02 -16.78 -1.67
N ARG A 239 2.27 -16.35 -1.49
CA ARG A 239 3.03 -15.68 -2.54
C ARG A 239 3.34 -16.67 -3.65
N ILE A 240 2.81 -16.41 -4.86
CA ILE A 240 3.04 -17.24 -6.05
C ILE A 240 4.10 -16.65 -6.98
N ASN A 241 4.35 -15.36 -6.88
CA ASN A 241 5.40 -14.70 -7.65
C ASN A 241 5.92 -13.46 -6.90
N GLU A 242 7.21 -13.19 -7.05
CA GLU A 242 7.85 -11.96 -6.60
C GLU A 242 8.70 -11.42 -7.75
N VAL A 243 8.49 -10.15 -8.08
CA VAL A 243 9.21 -9.48 -9.17
C VAL A 243 9.89 -8.23 -8.61
N HIS A 244 11.16 -8.03 -8.93
CA HIS A 244 11.88 -6.81 -8.61
C HIS A 244 12.16 -5.98 -9.84
N MET A 245 11.89 -4.68 -9.75
CA MET A 245 12.30 -3.71 -10.78
C MET A 245 13.81 -3.49 -10.74
N THR A 246 14.38 -3.54 -9.54
CA THR A 246 15.82 -3.46 -9.28
C THR A 246 16.15 -4.29 -8.05
N THR A 247 17.35 -4.84 -7.94
CA THR A 247 17.76 -5.49 -6.68
C THR A 247 17.77 -4.46 -5.56
N PRO A 248 16.98 -4.65 -4.51
CA PRO A 248 16.93 -3.69 -3.42
C PRO A 248 18.30 -3.58 -2.76
N ARG A 249 18.81 -2.35 -2.64
CA ARG A 249 20.05 -2.06 -1.92
C ARG A 249 19.69 -1.23 -0.70
N VAL A 250 19.75 -1.86 0.47
CA VAL A 250 19.51 -1.17 1.73
C VAL A 250 20.83 -0.71 2.29
N LYS A 251 21.03 0.61 2.41
CA LYS A 251 22.17 1.20 3.10
C LYS A 251 21.72 1.76 4.44
N PHE A 252 22.18 1.15 5.52
CA PHE A 252 22.01 1.71 6.84
C PHE A 252 23.17 2.67 7.14
N ASN A 253 22.91 3.96 7.13
CA ASN A 253 23.84 4.93 7.69
C ASN A 253 23.78 4.84 9.22
N ARG A 254 24.68 4.07 9.81
CA ARG A 254 24.91 4.13 11.25
C ARG A 254 25.53 5.49 11.58
N HIS A 255 24.71 6.48 11.87
CA HIS A 255 25.22 7.64 12.59
C HIS A 255 25.65 7.14 13.98
N ARG A 256 26.95 6.91 14.15
CA ARG A 256 27.52 6.86 15.50
C ARG A 256 27.31 8.25 16.09
N PRO A 257 26.61 8.40 17.23
CA PRO A 257 26.66 9.66 17.95
C PRO A 257 28.14 9.91 18.23
N LYS A 258 28.62 11.09 17.84
CA LYS A 258 29.95 11.55 18.26
C LYS A 258 29.84 11.74 19.77
N GLY A 259 30.43 10.83 20.54
CA GLY A 259 30.66 11.02 21.97
C GLY A 259 31.64 12.17 22.25
#